data_aa4afdd9b1b6238d251852eb3c2de680
#
_entry.id   aa4afdd9b1b6238d251852eb3c2de680
#
_cell.length_a   1.000
_cell.length_b   1.000
_cell.length_c   1.000
_cell.angle_alpha   90.00
_cell.angle_beta   90.00
_cell.angle_gamma   90.00
#
_symmetry.space_group_name_H-M   'P 1'
#
loop_
_entity.id
_entity.type
_entity.pdbx_description
1 polymer ?
#
loop_
_entity_poly.entity_id
_entity_poly.type
_entity_poly.pdbx_seq_one_letter_code
_entity_poly.pdbx_strand_id
1 'polypeptide(L)'
;MRLLHTSDWHLGQNFYSKSRAAEHDAFLTWLLDRAQEHEVDAIIVAGDIFDTGSPPSYARELYNRFVVQLQQTGCRLVVLAGNHDSVAMLNESRDILAFLHTTVVANAGYAPIELPLRDGTPGAIFCPVPFLRPRELVTSQAGHSGREKQQQLLHAISDYYQEQYQQACTLRGDRPLPIIASGHLTTVGASKSDAVRDIYIGTLDAFPAQHFPPADYIALGHIHRAQMVGGCEHIRYSGSPLPLSFDETGKAKSVHLVSFSEGRLSAVETLEVPVTQPLAVIKGDLAAITAQLEQWRGVEQDPPVWLDIEITTEDYLHDIQRHIQALTEDLPVEVLLVRRSREQREKILLNAQRETLSELKVEEVFERRLALTEIDDMKRARLHELFAHTVHTLTAEDENA
;
A
#
# COMPACT_ATOMS: atom_id res chain seq x y z
N MET A 1 -25.45 15.94 -0.11
CA MET A 1 -23.98 16.03 -0.24
C MET A 1 -23.47 14.85 -1.02
N ARG A 2 -22.52 15.06 -1.94
CA ARG A 2 -21.79 13.99 -2.65
C ARG A 2 -20.31 14.08 -2.31
N LEU A 3 -19.75 12.94 -1.93
CA LEU A 3 -18.36 12.83 -1.49
C LEU A 3 -17.64 11.77 -2.33
N LEU A 4 -16.42 12.04 -2.80
CA LEU A 4 -15.51 11.00 -3.28
C LEU A 4 -14.57 10.58 -2.15
N HIS A 5 -14.56 9.27 -1.86
CA HIS A 5 -13.64 8.64 -0.92
C HIS A 5 -12.60 7.84 -1.69
N THR A 6 -11.34 8.20 -1.51
CA THR A 6 -10.15 7.55 -2.06
C THR A 6 -9.07 7.48 -0.98
N SER A 7 -8.05 6.65 -1.17
CA SER A 7 -6.90 6.50 -0.27
C SER A 7 -5.71 5.88 -0.99
N ASP A 8 -4.58 5.80 -0.32
CA ASP A 8 -3.44 4.97 -0.74
C ASP A 8 -2.99 5.26 -2.19
N TRP A 9 -2.81 6.55 -2.49
CA TRP A 9 -2.36 7.00 -3.82
C TRP A 9 -0.92 6.62 -4.11
N HIS A 10 -0.08 6.60 -3.07
CA HIS A 10 1.35 6.30 -3.15
C HIS A 10 2.06 7.03 -4.29
N LEU A 11 1.80 8.33 -4.44
CA LEU A 11 2.46 9.15 -5.43
C LEU A 11 3.98 9.06 -5.25
N GLY A 12 4.68 8.76 -6.33
CA GLY A 12 6.13 8.55 -6.28
C GLY A 12 6.55 7.10 -6.15
N GLN A 13 5.62 6.15 -6.03
CA GLN A 13 5.95 4.73 -6.02
C GLN A 13 6.70 4.30 -7.28
N ASN A 14 7.71 3.45 -7.10
CA ASN A 14 8.33 2.69 -8.17
C ASN A 14 7.81 1.25 -8.14
N PHE A 15 7.26 0.79 -9.26
CA PHE A 15 6.82 -0.59 -9.39
C PHE A 15 7.94 -1.43 -10.00
N TYR A 16 8.67 -2.19 -9.15
CA TYR A 16 9.86 -2.95 -9.56
C TYR A 16 10.84 -2.13 -10.43
N SER A 17 11.26 -0.97 -9.95
CA SER A 17 12.12 0.02 -10.63
C SER A 17 11.47 0.84 -11.76
N LYS A 18 10.22 0.60 -12.11
CA LYS A 18 9.48 1.41 -13.09
C LYS A 18 8.79 2.59 -12.42
N SER A 19 8.95 3.76 -13.00
CA SER A 19 8.22 4.96 -12.57
C SER A 19 6.74 4.83 -12.91
N ARG A 20 5.88 5.22 -11.98
CA ARG A 20 4.41 5.24 -12.16
C ARG A 20 3.86 6.63 -12.43
N ALA A 21 4.72 7.57 -12.81
CA ALA A 21 4.31 8.98 -13.00
C ALA A 21 3.13 9.12 -13.99
N ALA A 22 3.16 8.39 -15.11
CA ALA A 22 2.10 8.44 -16.11
C ALA A 22 0.77 7.86 -15.60
N GLU A 23 0.82 6.77 -14.83
CA GLU A 23 -0.39 6.15 -14.25
C GLU A 23 -1.00 7.07 -13.19
N HIS A 24 -0.18 7.67 -12.31
CA HIS A 24 -0.64 8.63 -11.32
C HIS A 24 -1.25 9.87 -11.97
N ASP A 25 -0.64 10.39 -13.04
CA ASP A 25 -1.19 11.54 -13.79
C ASP A 25 -2.54 11.21 -14.43
N ALA A 26 -2.64 10.06 -15.06
CA ALA A 26 -3.90 9.57 -15.65
C ALA A 26 -4.99 9.38 -14.60
N PHE A 27 -4.65 8.79 -13.44
CA PHE A 27 -5.59 8.63 -12.32
C PHE A 27 -6.08 9.98 -11.79
N LEU A 28 -5.17 10.91 -11.52
CA LEU A 28 -5.55 12.23 -10.98
C LEU A 28 -6.40 13.02 -11.98
N THR A 29 -6.11 12.93 -13.27
CA THR A 29 -6.93 13.51 -14.33
C THR A 29 -8.33 12.90 -14.34
N TRP A 30 -8.42 11.58 -14.33
CA TRP A 30 -9.69 10.85 -14.26
C TRP A 30 -10.49 11.23 -13.00
N LEU A 31 -9.83 11.37 -11.84
CA LEU A 31 -10.49 11.76 -10.59
C LEU A 31 -11.10 13.17 -10.66
N LEU A 32 -10.41 14.12 -11.33
CA LEU A 32 -10.95 15.46 -11.60
C LEU A 32 -12.20 15.40 -12.47
N ASP A 33 -12.18 14.61 -13.55
CA ASP A 33 -13.34 14.42 -14.42
C ASP A 33 -14.53 13.85 -13.65
N ARG A 34 -14.29 12.84 -12.79
CA ARG A 34 -15.36 12.27 -11.92
C ARG A 34 -15.89 13.30 -10.92
N ALA A 35 -15.02 14.11 -10.33
CA ALA A 35 -15.44 15.16 -9.40
C ALA A 35 -16.36 16.18 -10.08
N GLN A 36 -16.07 16.54 -11.33
CA GLN A 36 -16.88 17.44 -12.13
C GLN A 36 -18.18 16.80 -12.60
N GLU A 37 -18.12 15.60 -13.18
CA GLU A 37 -19.27 14.88 -13.74
C GLU A 37 -20.35 14.58 -12.69
N HIS A 38 -19.93 14.16 -11.51
CA HIS A 38 -20.83 13.83 -10.40
C HIS A 38 -21.14 15.03 -9.50
N GLU A 39 -20.69 16.22 -9.84
CA GLU A 39 -20.89 17.45 -9.04
C GLU A 39 -20.50 17.23 -7.57
N VAL A 40 -19.32 16.68 -7.33
CA VAL A 40 -18.83 16.29 -6.00
C VAL A 40 -18.56 17.54 -5.15
N ASP A 41 -19.03 17.53 -3.91
CA ASP A 41 -18.83 18.62 -2.95
C ASP A 41 -17.45 18.55 -2.29
N ALA A 42 -16.99 17.33 -1.97
CA ALA A 42 -15.68 17.14 -1.35
C ALA A 42 -15.03 15.80 -1.78
N ILE A 43 -13.70 15.77 -1.84
CA ILE A 43 -12.88 14.57 -1.94
C ILE A 43 -12.18 14.35 -0.60
N ILE A 44 -12.27 13.14 -0.05
CA ILE A 44 -11.49 12.70 1.11
C ILE A 44 -10.43 11.71 0.63
N VAL A 45 -9.15 12.05 0.89
CA VAL A 45 -8.01 11.14 0.70
C VAL A 45 -7.63 10.59 2.07
N ALA A 46 -8.01 9.33 2.33
CA ALA A 46 -7.87 8.70 3.64
C ALA A 46 -6.47 8.12 3.88
N GLY A 47 -5.42 8.91 3.66
CA GLY A 47 -4.03 8.59 3.96
C GLY A 47 -3.23 8.04 2.79
N ASP A 48 -1.91 7.97 3.00
CA ASP A 48 -0.88 7.49 2.07
C ASP A 48 -0.95 8.18 0.70
N ILE A 49 -0.85 9.52 0.76
CA ILE A 49 -0.78 10.35 -0.44
C ILE A 49 0.51 10.08 -1.21
N PHE A 50 1.62 9.99 -0.49
CA PHE A 50 2.93 9.71 -1.03
C PHE A 50 3.45 8.35 -0.58
N ASP A 51 4.27 7.72 -1.44
CA ASP A 51 4.84 6.40 -1.14
C ASP A 51 5.90 6.44 -0.04
N THR A 52 6.56 7.57 0.14
CA THR A 52 7.60 7.77 1.16
C THR A 52 7.52 9.17 1.78
N GLY A 53 8.09 9.32 2.97
CA GLY A 53 8.18 10.60 3.67
C GLY A 53 9.04 11.67 2.95
N SER A 54 9.79 11.29 1.91
CA SER A 54 10.57 12.17 1.03
C SER A 54 10.26 11.86 -0.43
N PRO A 55 9.07 12.24 -0.92
CA PRO A 55 8.64 11.91 -2.27
C PRO A 55 9.49 12.63 -3.34
N PRO A 56 9.68 12.03 -4.51
CA PRO A 56 10.39 12.65 -5.62
C PRO A 56 9.64 13.91 -6.12
N SER A 57 10.36 14.82 -6.77
CA SER A 57 9.81 16.12 -7.21
C SER A 57 8.58 15.98 -8.08
N TYR A 58 8.58 15.03 -9.03
CA TYR A 58 7.45 14.82 -9.92
C TYR A 58 6.16 14.44 -9.17
N ALA A 59 6.26 13.67 -8.08
CA ALA A 59 5.10 13.28 -7.28
C ALA A 59 4.48 14.49 -6.57
N ARG A 60 5.32 15.39 -6.05
CA ARG A 60 4.87 16.66 -5.46
C ARG A 60 4.28 17.59 -6.51
N GLU A 61 4.85 17.62 -7.72
CA GLU A 61 4.31 18.41 -8.85
C GLU A 61 2.94 17.89 -9.28
N LEU A 62 2.75 16.57 -9.37
CA LEU A 62 1.45 15.93 -9.67
C LEU A 62 0.40 16.32 -8.61
N TYR A 63 0.73 16.19 -7.34
CA TYR A 63 -0.14 16.55 -6.23
C TYR A 63 -0.53 18.04 -6.27
N ASN A 64 0.45 18.93 -6.39
CA ASN A 64 0.19 20.37 -6.44
C ASN A 64 -0.65 20.77 -7.65
N ARG A 65 -0.38 20.19 -8.83
CA ARG A 65 -1.16 20.41 -10.05
C ARG A 65 -2.61 19.96 -9.87
N PHE A 66 -2.82 18.78 -9.30
CA PHE A 66 -4.16 18.26 -8.98
C PHE A 66 -4.93 19.23 -8.07
N VAL A 67 -4.30 19.69 -6.96
CA VAL A 67 -4.94 20.64 -6.04
C VAL A 67 -5.36 21.93 -6.75
N VAL A 68 -4.49 22.48 -7.61
CA VAL A 68 -4.81 23.70 -8.38
C VAL A 68 -5.94 23.46 -9.37
N GLN A 69 -5.91 22.35 -10.10
CA GLN A 69 -6.95 22.01 -11.09
C GLN A 69 -8.30 21.74 -10.44
N LEU A 70 -8.31 21.11 -9.26
CA LEU A 70 -9.54 20.80 -8.52
C LEU A 70 -10.35 22.07 -8.17
N GLN A 71 -9.68 23.24 -8.03
CA GLN A 71 -10.38 24.51 -7.75
C GLN A 71 -11.43 24.87 -8.81
N GLN A 72 -11.21 24.48 -10.06
CA GLN A 72 -12.13 24.76 -11.16
C GLN A 72 -13.45 23.98 -11.05
N THR A 73 -13.46 22.88 -10.29
CA THR A 73 -14.65 22.06 -10.08
C THR A 73 -15.56 22.59 -8.96
N GLY A 74 -15.06 23.48 -8.10
CA GLY A 74 -15.73 23.91 -6.87
C GLY A 74 -15.74 22.88 -5.76
N CYS A 75 -15.07 21.75 -5.97
CA CYS A 75 -14.94 20.65 -5.01
C CYS A 75 -13.89 20.97 -3.94
N ARG A 76 -14.16 20.62 -2.69
CA ARG A 76 -13.21 20.72 -1.57
C ARG A 76 -12.32 19.49 -1.53
N LEU A 77 -11.10 19.65 -1.00
CA LEU A 77 -10.19 18.52 -0.77
C LEU A 77 -9.87 18.41 0.72
N VAL A 78 -9.96 17.21 1.25
CA VAL A 78 -9.46 16.85 2.58
C VAL A 78 -8.40 15.76 2.43
N VAL A 79 -7.19 16.06 2.88
CA VAL A 79 -6.03 15.17 2.80
C VAL A 79 -5.61 14.77 4.20
N LEU A 80 -5.65 13.47 4.48
CA LEU A 80 -5.26 12.90 5.76
C LEU A 80 -3.91 12.19 5.59
N ALA A 81 -3.03 12.32 6.56
CA ALA A 81 -1.78 11.55 6.53
C ALA A 81 -2.03 10.07 6.81
N GLY A 82 -1.37 9.22 6.03
CA GLY A 82 -1.21 7.81 6.33
C GLY A 82 0.11 7.50 7.06
N ASN A 83 0.48 6.23 7.08
CA ASN A 83 1.72 5.80 7.74
C ASN A 83 2.98 6.05 6.88
N HIS A 84 2.85 6.17 5.56
CA HIS A 84 3.93 6.50 4.64
C HIS A 84 4.23 8.01 4.61
N ASP A 85 3.26 8.84 4.94
CA ASP A 85 3.37 10.28 4.82
C ASP A 85 4.22 10.93 5.94
N SER A 86 5.00 11.93 5.55
CA SER A 86 5.72 12.79 6.49
C SER A 86 4.81 13.91 7.00
N VAL A 87 4.60 13.96 8.32
CA VAL A 87 3.84 15.05 8.98
C VAL A 87 4.45 16.41 8.66
N ALA A 88 5.78 16.51 8.71
CA ALA A 88 6.47 17.77 8.46
C ALA A 88 6.26 18.25 7.02
N MET A 89 6.41 17.34 6.05
CA MET A 89 6.26 17.64 4.62
C MET A 89 4.81 18.04 4.28
N LEU A 90 3.80 17.31 4.79
CA LEU A 90 2.41 17.67 4.56
C LEU A 90 2.02 19.01 5.20
N ASN A 91 2.57 19.32 6.37
CA ASN A 91 2.32 20.61 7.02
C ASN A 91 3.06 21.79 6.39
N GLU A 92 4.13 21.57 5.61
CA GLU A 92 4.94 22.62 4.98
C GLU A 92 4.08 23.57 4.13
N SER A 93 3.14 23.02 3.37
CA SER A 93 2.27 23.80 2.45
C SER A 93 0.85 24.00 2.98
N ARG A 94 0.53 23.55 4.21
CA ARG A 94 -0.84 23.52 4.74
C ARG A 94 -1.56 24.85 4.63
N ASP A 95 -0.92 25.94 5.04
CA ASP A 95 -1.55 27.26 5.07
C ASP A 95 -1.79 27.80 3.65
N ILE A 96 -0.91 27.50 2.69
CA ILE A 96 -1.12 27.82 1.28
C ILE A 96 -2.26 26.99 0.69
N LEU A 97 -2.30 25.70 1.00
CA LEU A 97 -3.35 24.78 0.53
C LEU A 97 -4.73 25.14 1.06
N ALA A 98 -4.81 25.74 2.25
CA ALA A 98 -6.08 26.22 2.82
C ALA A 98 -6.73 27.32 1.93
N PHE A 99 -5.95 28.21 1.31
CA PHE A 99 -6.47 29.18 0.32
C PHE A 99 -6.99 28.50 -0.96
N LEU A 100 -6.54 27.29 -1.22
CA LEU A 100 -7.02 26.45 -2.32
C LEU A 100 -8.08 25.45 -1.84
N HIS A 101 -8.89 25.82 -0.86
CA HIS A 101 -9.96 24.97 -0.32
C HIS A 101 -9.54 23.54 0.01
N THR A 102 -8.28 23.35 0.37
CA THR A 102 -7.69 22.07 0.72
C THR A 102 -7.34 22.03 2.21
N THR A 103 -7.94 21.11 2.94
CA THR A 103 -7.65 20.87 4.36
C THR A 103 -6.65 19.73 4.49
N VAL A 104 -5.49 20.00 5.09
CA VAL A 104 -4.45 19.00 5.35
C VAL A 104 -4.45 18.64 6.82
N VAL A 105 -4.57 17.36 7.13
CA VAL A 105 -4.62 16.79 8.48
C VAL A 105 -3.49 15.76 8.61
N ALA A 106 -2.34 16.21 9.06
CA ALA A 106 -1.11 15.42 9.05
C ALA A 106 -0.87 14.61 10.35
N ASN A 107 -1.53 14.97 11.45
CA ASN A 107 -1.38 14.34 12.76
C ASN A 107 -2.68 14.44 13.58
N ALA A 108 -2.75 13.75 14.70
CA ALA A 108 -3.87 13.84 15.65
C ALA A 108 -4.04 15.26 16.22
N GLY A 109 -5.22 15.55 16.79
CA GLY A 109 -5.51 16.79 17.50
C GLY A 109 -6.30 17.83 16.70
N TYR A 110 -6.71 17.53 15.46
CA TYR A 110 -7.62 18.38 14.71
C TYR A 110 -9.06 18.22 15.23
N ALA A 111 -9.74 19.36 15.40
CA ALA A 111 -11.17 19.34 15.72
C ALA A 111 -12.01 18.96 14.49
N PRO A 112 -13.23 18.44 14.68
CA PRO A 112 -14.19 18.25 13.59
C PRO A 112 -14.43 19.54 12.83
N ILE A 113 -14.61 19.42 11.51
CA ILE A 113 -14.82 20.54 10.59
C ILE A 113 -16.17 20.42 9.89
N GLU A 114 -16.74 21.54 9.50
CA GLU A 114 -17.88 21.57 8.63
C GLU A 114 -17.43 21.52 7.17
N LEU A 115 -17.93 20.54 6.43
CA LEU A 115 -17.74 20.45 4.98
C LEU A 115 -18.93 21.10 4.30
N PRO A 116 -18.73 22.19 3.56
CA PRO A 116 -19.80 22.84 2.82
C PRO A 116 -20.13 22.07 1.53
N LEU A 117 -21.32 22.28 1.02
CA LEU A 117 -21.68 21.97 -0.35
C LEU A 117 -20.95 22.93 -1.33
N ARG A 118 -21.04 22.68 -2.62
CA ARG A 118 -20.44 23.54 -3.66
C ARG A 118 -20.99 24.98 -3.65
N ASP A 119 -22.24 25.15 -3.20
CA ASP A 119 -22.87 26.49 -3.05
C ASP A 119 -22.48 27.22 -1.76
N GLY A 120 -21.64 26.59 -0.92
CA GLY A 120 -21.14 27.12 0.34
C GLY A 120 -22.05 26.87 1.55
N THR A 121 -23.23 26.26 1.36
CA THR A 121 -24.10 25.87 2.49
C THR A 121 -23.54 24.65 3.24
N PRO A 122 -23.87 24.48 4.55
CA PRO A 122 -23.42 23.32 5.32
C PRO A 122 -23.84 21.99 4.69
N GLY A 123 -22.90 21.07 4.47
CA GLY A 123 -23.12 19.76 3.84
C GLY A 123 -22.96 18.57 4.76
N ALA A 124 -21.93 18.57 5.61
CA ALA A 124 -21.65 17.51 6.57
C ALA A 124 -20.75 17.99 7.71
N ILE A 125 -20.69 17.24 8.80
CA ILE A 125 -19.66 17.38 9.83
C ILE A 125 -18.63 16.25 9.62
N PHE A 126 -17.38 16.59 9.53
CA PHE A 126 -16.30 15.65 9.28
C PHE A 126 -15.34 15.56 10.47
N CYS A 127 -15.14 14.33 10.99
CA CYS A 127 -14.15 13.97 12.00
C CYS A 127 -12.85 13.57 11.30
N PRO A 128 -11.85 14.45 11.20
CA PRO A 128 -10.65 14.22 10.42
C PRO A 128 -9.62 13.40 11.21
N VAL A 129 -9.73 12.08 11.16
CA VAL A 129 -8.82 11.16 11.85
C VAL A 129 -7.78 10.63 10.86
N PRO A 130 -6.52 11.08 10.94
CA PRO A 130 -5.41 10.57 10.12
C PRO A 130 -4.88 9.26 10.70
N PHE A 131 -3.73 8.77 10.17
CA PHE A 131 -2.97 7.71 10.83
C PHE A 131 -2.55 8.15 12.24
N LEU A 132 -3.09 7.46 13.24
CA LEU A 132 -2.85 7.74 14.66
C LEU A 132 -1.55 7.06 15.10
N ARG A 133 -0.48 7.84 15.25
CA ARG A 133 0.81 7.31 15.71
C ARG A 133 0.75 7.00 17.21
N PRO A 134 1.19 5.80 17.66
CA PRO A 134 1.11 5.41 19.06
C PRO A 134 1.68 6.46 20.03
N ARG A 135 2.78 7.12 19.65
CA ARG A 135 3.42 8.18 20.46
C ARG A 135 2.57 9.45 20.63
N GLU A 136 1.55 9.65 19.79
CA GLU A 136 0.63 10.80 19.87
C GLU A 136 -0.54 10.52 20.84
N LEU A 137 -0.83 9.23 21.10
CA LEU A 137 -1.98 8.79 21.90
C LEU A 137 -1.58 8.29 23.29
N VAL A 138 -0.45 7.59 23.42
CA VAL A 138 -0.05 6.93 24.65
C VAL A 138 1.37 7.33 25.05
N THR A 139 1.52 7.70 26.34
CA THR A 139 2.85 7.85 26.93
C THR A 139 3.38 6.48 27.32
N SER A 140 4.55 6.11 26.79
CA SER A 140 5.18 4.82 27.10
C SER A 140 5.50 4.73 28.59
N GLN A 141 4.96 3.71 29.27
CA GLN A 141 5.29 3.39 30.66
C GLN A 141 6.18 2.14 30.73
N ALA A 142 7.25 2.22 31.51
CA ALA A 142 8.13 1.10 31.76
C ALA A 142 7.40 0.03 32.60
N GLY A 143 7.62 -1.26 32.28
CA GLY A 143 7.07 -2.39 33.04
C GLY A 143 5.78 -3.00 32.50
N HIS A 144 5.11 -2.40 31.50
CA HIS A 144 3.92 -3.00 30.90
C HIS A 144 4.29 -4.13 29.93
N SER A 145 3.52 -5.24 30.00
CA SER A 145 3.60 -6.34 29.05
C SER A 145 3.13 -5.92 27.65
N GLY A 146 3.50 -6.67 26.62
CA GLY A 146 3.05 -6.43 25.24
C GLY A 146 1.52 -6.38 25.12
N ARG A 147 0.80 -7.25 25.85
CA ARG A 147 -0.67 -7.32 25.86
C ARG A 147 -1.30 -6.07 26.50
N GLU A 148 -0.73 -5.58 27.61
CA GLU A 148 -1.20 -4.34 28.24
C GLU A 148 -1.01 -3.12 27.34
N LYS A 149 0.14 -3.02 26.67
CA LYS A 149 0.41 -1.96 25.67
C LYS A 149 -0.57 -2.01 24.50
N GLN A 150 -0.91 -3.22 24.03
CA GLN A 150 -1.90 -3.42 22.98
C GLN A 150 -3.29 -2.92 23.41
N GLN A 151 -3.73 -3.29 24.61
CA GLN A 151 -5.03 -2.84 25.14
C GLN A 151 -5.07 -1.33 25.36
N GLN A 152 -3.99 -0.74 25.89
CA GLN A 152 -3.89 0.70 26.05
C GLN A 152 -4.00 1.45 24.72
N LEU A 153 -3.30 0.99 23.68
CA LEU A 153 -3.36 1.60 22.36
C LEU A 153 -4.77 1.46 21.75
N LEU A 154 -5.38 0.28 21.88
CA LEU A 154 -6.77 0.05 21.43
C LEU A 154 -7.76 1.01 22.09
N HIS A 155 -7.68 1.16 23.42
CA HIS A 155 -8.54 2.08 24.16
C HIS A 155 -8.27 3.53 23.73
N ALA A 156 -7.01 3.94 23.65
CA ALA A 156 -6.67 5.31 23.26
C ALA A 156 -7.15 5.67 21.83
N ILE A 157 -7.10 4.73 20.87
CA ILE A 157 -7.68 4.93 19.54
C ILE A 157 -9.20 5.03 19.62
N SER A 158 -9.86 4.13 20.39
CA SER A 158 -11.30 4.15 20.57
C SER A 158 -11.76 5.46 21.22
N ASP A 159 -11.11 5.90 22.29
CA ASP A 159 -11.43 7.12 23.01
C ASP A 159 -11.26 8.35 22.10
N TYR A 160 -10.21 8.38 21.28
CA TYR A 160 -9.99 9.44 20.31
C TYR A 160 -11.13 9.53 19.28
N TYR A 161 -11.60 8.41 18.74
CA TYR A 161 -12.75 8.38 17.85
C TYR A 161 -14.04 8.84 18.54
N GLN A 162 -14.28 8.41 19.78
CA GLN A 162 -15.45 8.81 20.53
C GLN A 162 -15.44 10.31 20.86
N GLU A 163 -14.29 10.85 21.24
CA GLU A 163 -14.10 12.29 21.48
C GLU A 163 -14.40 13.11 20.22
N GLN A 164 -13.80 12.72 19.07
CA GLN A 164 -14.08 13.35 17.79
C GLN A 164 -15.56 13.34 17.45
N TYR A 165 -16.23 12.22 17.65
CA TYR A 165 -17.66 12.09 17.39
C TYR A 165 -18.51 12.97 18.32
N GLN A 166 -18.19 13.06 19.61
CA GLN A 166 -18.89 13.93 20.57
C GLN A 166 -18.73 15.42 20.18
N GLN A 167 -17.53 15.83 19.82
CA GLN A 167 -17.28 17.19 19.33
C GLN A 167 -18.08 17.45 18.04
N ALA A 168 -18.13 16.49 17.13
CA ALA A 168 -18.90 16.58 15.89
C ALA A 168 -20.41 16.72 16.16
N CYS A 169 -20.95 15.95 17.11
CA CYS A 169 -22.35 16.08 17.56
C CYS A 169 -22.64 17.48 18.10
N THR A 170 -21.71 18.03 18.90
CA THR A 170 -21.83 19.38 19.45
C THR A 170 -21.81 20.43 18.33
N LEU A 171 -20.87 20.28 17.38
CA LEU A 171 -20.77 21.19 16.23
C LEU A 171 -21.99 21.09 15.32
N ARG A 172 -22.53 19.91 15.10
CA ARG A 172 -23.75 19.67 14.31
C ARG A 172 -24.98 20.35 14.95
N GLY A 173 -25.14 20.26 16.26
CA GLY A 173 -26.36 20.67 16.95
C GLY A 173 -27.59 19.92 16.41
N ASP A 174 -28.68 20.65 16.20
CA ASP A 174 -29.96 20.10 15.70
C ASP A 174 -30.08 20.08 14.17
N ARG A 175 -28.98 20.43 13.46
CA ARG A 175 -28.97 20.45 11.99
C ARG A 175 -29.02 19.04 11.41
N PRO A 176 -29.80 18.78 10.35
CA PRO A 176 -29.88 17.48 9.69
C PRO A 176 -28.66 17.25 8.78
N LEU A 177 -27.45 17.25 9.36
CA LEU A 177 -26.20 17.05 8.67
C LEU A 177 -25.63 15.66 9.03
N PRO A 178 -25.10 14.89 8.08
CA PRO A 178 -24.42 13.65 8.36
C PRO A 178 -23.10 13.90 9.09
N ILE A 179 -22.71 12.96 9.96
CA ILE A 179 -21.37 12.91 10.55
C ILE A 179 -20.56 11.87 9.80
N ILE A 180 -19.43 12.30 9.24
CA ILE A 180 -18.51 11.47 8.50
C ILE A 180 -17.21 11.39 9.31
N ALA A 181 -16.65 10.20 9.49
CA ALA A 181 -15.34 10.01 10.08
C ALA A 181 -14.36 9.44 9.06
N SER A 182 -13.08 9.55 9.35
CA SER A 182 -12.02 8.93 8.57
C SER A 182 -11.11 8.07 9.43
N GLY A 183 -10.20 7.33 8.81
CA GLY A 183 -9.16 6.59 9.48
C GLY A 183 -8.16 5.99 8.52
N HIS A 184 -6.95 5.75 9.03
CA HIS A 184 -5.92 5.05 8.28
C HIS A 184 -5.32 3.97 9.18
N LEU A 185 -5.92 2.77 9.17
CA LEU A 185 -5.58 1.66 10.08
C LEU A 185 -6.12 0.32 9.55
N THR A 186 -5.57 -0.78 10.07
CA THR A 186 -6.11 -2.12 9.80
C THR A 186 -7.29 -2.41 10.73
N THR A 187 -8.40 -2.92 10.16
CA THR A 187 -9.55 -3.43 10.94
C THR A 187 -9.57 -4.96 10.98
N VAL A 188 -10.19 -5.52 12.02
CA VAL A 188 -10.37 -6.97 12.15
C VAL A 188 -11.17 -7.52 10.97
N GLY A 189 -10.66 -8.59 10.35
CA GLY A 189 -11.29 -9.25 9.19
C GLY A 189 -11.06 -8.56 7.85
N ALA A 190 -10.26 -7.49 7.78
CA ALA A 190 -9.86 -6.89 6.52
C ALA A 190 -8.90 -7.82 5.74
N SER A 191 -9.10 -7.94 4.43
CA SER A 191 -8.24 -8.68 3.52
C SER A 191 -7.12 -7.77 3.03
N LYS A 192 -5.87 -8.10 3.36
CA LYS A 192 -4.67 -7.37 2.95
C LYS A 192 -4.11 -7.89 1.63
N SER A 193 -3.34 -7.06 0.91
CA SER A 193 -2.44 -7.45 -0.19
C SER A 193 -0.99 -7.49 0.31
N ASP A 194 -0.08 -8.03 -0.50
CA ASP A 194 1.35 -8.13 -0.15
C ASP A 194 2.03 -6.76 0.01
N ALA A 195 1.45 -5.69 -0.57
CA ALA A 195 1.96 -4.33 -0.46
C ALA A 195 1.58 -3.62 0.85
N VAL A 196 0.60 -4.14 1.61
CA VAL A 196 0.17 -3.52 2.88
C VAL A 196 1.19 -3.77 3.98
N ARG A 197 1.73 -2.71 4.58
CA ARG A 197 2.67 -2.80 5.71
C ARG A 197 1.93 -2.96 7.03
N ASP A 198 2.52 -3.70 7.97
CA ASP A 198 2.04 -3.72 9.34
C ASP A 198 2.41 -2.40 10.04
N ILE A 199 1.39 -1.67 10.53
CA ILE A 199 1.56 -0.31 11.08
C ILE A 199 1.76 -0.28 12.60
N TYR A 200 1.28 -1.29 13.29
CA TYR A 200 1.40 -1.37 14.76
C TYR A 200 2.26 -2.57 15.14
N ILE A 201 3.59 -2.43 14.97
CA ILE A 201 4.56 -3.50 15.23
C ILE A 201 4.45 -3.98 16.68
N GLY A 202 4.08 -5.24 16.85
CA GLY A 202 4.14 -5.98 18.11
C GLY A 202 3.05 -5.69 19.15
N THR A 203 2.04 -4.83 18.86
CA THR A 203 1.03 -4.47 19.87
C THR A 203 -0.43 -4.55 19.39
N LEU A 204 -0.78 -4.02 18.23
CA LEU A 204 -2.16 -4.05 17.73
C LEU A 204 -2.18 -4.48 16.27
N ASP A 205 -2.67 -5.69 16.00
CA ASP A 205 -2.75 -6.22 14.63
C ASP A 205 -3.92 -5.63 13.84
N ALA A 206 -5.06 -5.39 14.51
CA ALA A 206 -6.25 -4.85 13.88
C ALA A 206 -7.21 -4.21 14.89
N PHE A 207 -7.89 -3.14 14.47
CA PHE A 207 -8.89 -2.41 15.25
C PHE A 207 -10.28 -3.04 15.05
N PRO A 208 -11.02 -3.40 16.13
CA PRO A 208 -12.35 -3.97 15.99
C PRO A 208 -13.38 -2.93 15.51
N ALA A 209 -14.16 -3.28 14.48
CA ALA A 209 -15.14 -2.37 13.87
C ALA A 209 -16.19 -1.82 14.86
N GLN A 210 -16.55 -2.59 15.89
CA GLN A 210 -17.50 -2.17 16.91
C GLN A 210 -17.01 -1.03 17.83
N HIS A 211 -15.73 -0.67 17.76
CA HIS A 211 -15.15 0.44 18.51
C HIS A 211 -15.25 1.78 17.78
N PHE A 212 -15.64 1.77 16.51
CA PHE A 212 -15.94 3.00 15.80
C PHE A 212 -17.21 3.66 16.36
N PRO A 213 -17.29 5.00 16.35
CA PRO A 213 -18.52 5.72 16.72
C PRO A 213 -19.62 5.50 15.67
N PRO A 214 -20.89 5.75 16.02
CA PRO A 214 -22.03 5.61 15.11
C PRO A 214 -22.12 6.78 14.11
N ALA A 215 -21.05 7.01 13.35
CA ALA A 215 -21.01 7.97 12.26
C ALA A 215 -21.84 7.45 11.06
N ASP A 216 -22.38 8.37 10.24
CA ASP A 216 -23.15 8.01 9.05
C ASP A 216 -22.28 7.37 7.95
N TYR A 217 -20.97 7.71 7.92
CA TYR A 217 -19.99 7.07 7.04
C TYR A 217 -18.59 7.13 7.66
N ILE A 218 -17.78 6.08 7.46
CA ILE A 218 -16.39 6.00 7.91
C ILE A 218 -15.49 5.66 6.72
N ALA A 219 -14.71 6.65 6.30
CA ALA A 219 -13.78 6.56 5.17
C ALA A 219 -12.42 6.04 5.64
N LEU A 220 -12.06 4.81 5.29
CA LEU A 220 -10.83 4.15 5.71
C LEU A 220 -9.82 4.03 4.57
N GLY A 221 -8.54 4.20 4.89
CA GLY A 221 -7.37 3.88 4.08
C GLY A 221 -6.47 2.85 4.74
N HIS A 222 -5.29 2.59 4.14
CA HIS A 222 -4.29 1.59 4.52
C HIS A 222 -4.45 0.22 3.85
N ILE A 223 -5.65 -0.24 3.61
CA ILE A 223 -5.90 -1.53 2.95
C ILE A 223 -6.16 -1.29 1.46
N HIS A 224 -5.28 -1.78 0.60
CA HIS A 224 -5.28 -1.50 -0.83
C HIS A 224 -6.39 -2.18 -1.63
N ARG A 225 -7.21 -3.01 -0.98
CA ARG A 225 -8.40 -3.64 -1.56
C ARG A 225 -9.66 -2.94 -1.07
N ALA A 226 -10.47 -2.45 -2.02
CA ALA A 226 -11.79 -1.89 -1.70
C ALA A 226 -12.68 -2.96 -1.05
N GLN A 227 -13.21 -2.68 0.14
CA GLN A 227 -14.04 -3.63 0.90
C GLN A 227 -14.85 -2.95 2.00
N MET A 228 -15.97 -3.56 2.35
CA MET A 228 -16.72 -3.23 3.57
C MET A 228 -16.04 -3.86 4.79
N VAL A 229 -16.19 -3.23 5.94
CA VAL A 229 -15.69 -3.74 7.21
C VAL A 229 -16.84 -4.38 8.00
N GLY A 230 -16.67 -5.65 8.37
CA GLY A 230 -17.66 -6.36 9.18
C GLY A 230 -19.07 -6.45 8.58
N GLY A 231 -19.20 -6.33 7.26
CA GLY A 231 -20.49 -6.29 6.58
C GLY A 231 -21.26 -4.98 6.74
N CYS A 232 -20.64 -3.93 7.33
CA CYS A 232 -21.26 -2.62 7.50
C CYS A 232 -21.10 -1.77 6.23
N GLU A 233 -22.20 -1.36 5.61
CA GLU A 233 -22.20 -0.58 4.39
C GLU A 233 -21.54 0.79 4.55
N HIS A 234 -21.61 1.37 5.73
CA HIS A 234 -21.11 2.70 6.06
C HIS A 234 -19.64 2.72 6.52
N ILE A 235 -18.97 1.58 6.67
CA ILE A 235 -17.55 1.48 7.04
C ILE A 235 -16.79 0.82 5.89
N ARG A 236 -15.98 1.58 5.17
CA ARG A 236 -15.36 1.09 3.93
C ARG A 236 -13.91 1.51 3.79
N TYR A 237 -13.14 0.60 3.21
CA TYR A 237 -11.89 0.91 2.54
C TYR A 237 -12.16 1.21 1.06
N SER A 238 -11.64 2.32 0.56
CA SER A 238 -11.69 2.62 -0.88
C SER A 238 -10.69 1.77 -1.66
N GLY A 239 -9.63 1.34 -1.01
CA GLY A 239 -8.48 0.70 -1.63
C GLY A 239 -7.57 1.71 -2.35
N SER A 240 -6.43 1.23 -2.83
CA SER A 240 -5.54 2.03 -3.68
C SER A 240 -6.13 2.17 -5.09
N PRO A 241 -5.96 3.32 -5.75
CA PRO A 241 -6.49 3.54 -7.10
C PRO A 241 -5.72 2.79 -8.19
N LEU A 242 -4.48 2.39 -7.90
CA LEU A 242 -3.63 1.60 -8.77
C LEU A 242 -3.21 0.31 -8.05
N PRO A 243 -2.93 -0.80 -8.77
CA PRO A 243 -2.34 -1.98 -8.17
C PRO A 243 -0.94 -1.65 -7.62
N LEU A 244 -0.66 -1.92 -6.36
CA LEU A 244 0.63 -1.63 -5.72
C LEU A 244 1.57 -2.85 -5.70
N SER A 245 1.06 -4.02 -6.06
CA SER A 245 1.80 -5.29 -6.16
C SER A 245 1.14 -6.22 -7.18
N PHE A 246 1.87 -7.23 -7.64
CA PHE A 246 1.33 -8.20 -8.60
C PHE A 246 0.20 -9.08 -8.05
N ASP A 247 0.07 -9.27 -6.73
CA ASP A 247 -1.05 -10.00 -6.13
C ASP A 247 -2.39 -9.27 -6.23
N GLU A 248 -2.37 -8.01 -6.64
CA GLU A 248 -3.55 -7.19 -6.93
C GLU A 248 -3.97 -7.23 -8.40
N THR A 249 -3.20 -7.93 -9.26
CA THR A 249 -3.48 -8.08 -10.69
C THR A 249 -4.85 -8.69 -10.94
N GLY A 250 -5.58 -8.19 -11.94
CA GLY A 250 -6.90 -8.66 -12.31
C GLY A 250 -8.03 -8.27 -11.35
N LYS A 251 -7.75 -7.46 -10.34
CA LYS A 251 -8.76 -6.89 -9.43
C LYS A 251 -9.03 -5.45 -9.84
N ALA A 252 -10.30 -5.12 -10.06
CA ALA A 252 -10.71 -3.75 -10.35
C ALA A 252 -10.28 -2.82 -9.21
N LYS A 253 -9.69 -1.69 -9.56
CA LYS A 253 -9.37 -0.60 -8.65
C LYS A 253 -10.46 0.44 -8.71
N SER A 254 -10.75 1.11 -7.59
CA SER A 254 -11.92 1.98 -7.51
C SER A 254 -11.77 3.10 -6.51
N VAL A 255 -12.64 4.09 -6.62
CA VAL A 255 -12.98 5.05 -5.59
C VAL A 255 -14.47 4.94 -5.26
N HIS A 256 -14.91 5.45 -4.11
CA HIS A 256 -16.33 5.44 -3.74
C HIS A 256 -16.94 6.83 -3.90
N LEU A 257 -18.05 6.89 -4.63
CA LEU A 257 -18.96 8.03 -4.64
C LEU A 257 -20.01 7.79 -3.55
N VAL A 258 -19.97 8.61 -2.51
CA VAL A 258 -20.83 8.50 -1.33
C VAL A 258 -21.86 9.62 -1.35
N SER A 259 -23.12 9.30 -1.34
CA SER A 259 -24.23 10.25 -1.36
C SER A 259 -24.95 10.30 -0.04
N PHE A 260 -25.28 11.50 0.41
CA PHE A 260 -26.05 11.75 1.63
C PHE A 260 -27.31 12.53 1.31
N SER A 261 -28.41 12.17 1.94
CA SER A 261 -29.70 12.83 1.85
C SER A 261 -30.32 12.92 3.24
N GLU A 262 -30.94 14.04 3.58
CA GLU A 262 -31.61 14.26 4.86
C GLU A 262 -30.73 13.93 6.10
N GLY A 263 -29.44 14.25 6.00
CA GLY A 263 -28.47 14.02 7.08
C GLY A 263 -28.04 12.56 7.28
N ARG A 264 -28.28 11.67 6.32
CA ARG A 264 -27.94 10.24 6.40
C ARG A 264 -27.30 9.74 5.12
N LEU A 265 -26.55 8.64 5.24
CA LEU A 265 -26.03 7.90 4.08
C LEU A 265 -27.21 7.42 3.23
N SER A 266 -27.20 7.73 1.94
CA SER A 266 -28.24 7.32 0.99
C SER A 266 -27.74 6.28 -0.02
N ALA A 267 -26.49 6.39 -0.48
CA ALA A 267 -25.87 5.44 -1.42
C ALA A 267 -24.36 5.47 -1.35
N VAL A 268 -23.73 4.34 -1.66
CA VAL A 268 -22.31 4.24 -1.96
C VAL A 268 -22.16 3.54 -3.29
N GLU A 269 -21.70 4.26 -4.29
CA GLU A 269 -21.41 3.77 -5.64
C GLU A 269 -19.90 3.57 -5.78
N THR A 270 -19.52 2.48 -6.44
CA THR A 270 -18.11 2.18 -6.73
C THR A 270 -17.79 2.62 -8.15
N LEU A 271 -16.90 3.58 -8.31
CA LEU A 271 -16.41 4.06 -9.61
C LEU A 271 -15.08 3.37 -9.90
N GLU A 272 -15.04 2.57 -10.97
CA GLU A 272 -13.84 1.85 -11.37
C GLU A 272 -12.81 2.80 -11.98
N VAL A 273 -11.55 2.70 -11.53
CA VAL A 273 -10.42 3.45 -12.09
C VAL A 273 -9.95 2.74 -13.35
N PRO A 274 -9.79 3.45 -14.49
CA PRO A 274 -9.31 2.85 -15.73
C PRO A 274 -7.90 2.28 -15.57
N VAL A 275 -7.68 1.10 -16.16
CA VAL A 275 -6.36 0.47 -16.21
C VAL A 275 -5.53 1.17 -17.29
N THR A 276 -4.51 1.91 -16.89
CA THR A 276 -3.58 2.60 -17.80
C THR A 276 -2.29 1.81 -18.06
N GLN A 277 -1.89 0.97 -17.11
CA GLN A 277 -0.76 0.06 -17.23
C GLN A 277 -1.23 -1.38 -16.95
N PRO A 278 -1.30 -2.24 -17.96
CA PRO A 278 -1.71 -3.62 -17.76
C PRO A 278 -0.63 -4.42 -17.05
N LEU A 279 -1.07 -5.25 -16.07
CA LEU A 279 -0.24 -6.17 -15.32
C LEU A 279 -0.71 -7.60 -15.58
N ALA A 280 0.21 -8.55 -15.64
CA ALA A 280 -0.13 -9.96 -15.68
C ALA A 280 0.85 -10.81 -14.84
N VAL A 281 0.33 -11.90 -14.30
CA VAL A 281 1.11 -12.93 -13.61
C VAL A 281 0.95 -14.22 -14.40
N ILE A 282 2.06 -14.80 -14.83
CA ILE A 282 2.09 -16.11 -15.48
C ILE A 282 2.85 -17.10 -14.61
N LYS A 283 2.38 -18.34 -14.56
CA LYS A 283 2.90 -19.35 -13.65
C LYS A 283 3.04 -20.70 -14.33
N GLY A 284 4.13 -21.39 -14.10
CA GLY A 284 4.33 -22.75 -14.58
C GLY A 284 5.78 -23.15 -14.77
N ASP A 285 5.97 -24.29 -15.43
CA ASP A 285 7.24 -24.66 -16.04
C ASP A 285 7.49 -23.87 -17.33
N LEU A 286 8.63 -24.06 -17.95
CA LEU A 286 9.01 -23.31 -19.16
C LEU A 286 8.01 -23.51 -20.31
N ALA A 287 7.45 -24.72 -20.47
CA ALA A 287 6.48 -25.03 -21.51
C ALA A 287 5.14 -24.31 -21.27
N ALA A 288 4.65 -24.32 -20.03
CA ALA A 288 3.44 -23.62 -19.63
C ALA A 288 3.60 -22.10 -19.74
N ILE A 289 4.78 -21.56 -19.36
CA ILE A 289 5.09 -20.13 -19.53
C ILE A 289 5.10 -19.74 -21.01
N THR A 290 5.76 -20.54 -21.87
CA THR A 290 5.78 -20.31 -23.32
C THR A 290 4.36 -20.30 -23.89
N ALA A 291 3.52 -21.26 -23.54
CA ALA A 291 2.13 -21.33 -23.98
C ALA A 291 1.30 -20.12 -23.53
N GLN A 292 1.51 -19.63 -22.32
CA GLN A 292 0.82 -18.42 -21.82
C GLN A 292 1.30 -17.14 -22.50
N LEU A 293 2.57 -17.06 -22.91
CA LEU A 293 3.11 -15.90 -23.64
C LEU A 293 2.53 -15.76 -25.05
N GLU A 294 2.06 -16.86 -25.68
CA GLU A 294 1.46 -16.85 -27.02
C GLU A 294 0.23 -15.92 -27.11
N GLN A 295 -0.48 -15.65 -26.00
CA GLN A 295 -1.64 -14.73 -26.01
C GLN A 295 -1.28 -13.30 -26.44
N TRP A 296 -0.03 -12.88 -26.32
CA TRP A 296 0.45 -11.55 -26.73
C TRP A 296 1.12 -11.54 -28.10
N ARG A 297 1.28 -12.70 -28.75
CA ARG A 297 1.90 -12.77 -30.06
C ARG A 297 1.01 -12.13 -31.14
N GLY A 298 1.56 -11.12 -31.82
CA GLY A 298 0.84 -10.40 -32.88
C GLY A 298 -0.25 -9.46 -32.36
N VAL A 299 -0.28 -9.20 -31.05
CA VAL A 299 -1.17 -8.19 -30.44
C VAL A 299 -0.43 -6.86 -30.39
N GLU A 300 -1.07 -5.77 -30.82
CA GLU A 300 -0.58 -4.42 -30.56
C GLU A 300 -1.07 -3.99 -29.16
N GLN A 301 -0.13 -3.76 -28.25
CA GLN A 301 -0.41 -3.36 -26.88
C GLN A 301 0.54 -2.22 -26.48
N ASP A 302 -0.03 -1.05 -26.19
CA ASP A 302 0.70 0.13 -25.71
C ASP A 302 -0.06 0.74 -24.51
N PRO A 303 0.55 0.89 -23.36
CA PRO A 303 1.91 0.43 -23.01
C PRO A 303 2.03 -1.11 -22.93
N PRO A 304 3.27 -1.65 -23.00
CA PRO A 304 3.50 -3.09 -22.90
C PRO A 304 3.04 -3.62 -21.54
N VAL A 305 2.56 -4.88 -21.52
CA VAL A 305 2.11 -5.53 -20.28
C VAL A 305 3.31 -5.79 -19.36
N TRP A 306 3.26 -5.35 -18.11
CA TRP A 306 4.27 -5.72 -17.11
C TRP A 306 3.97 -7.11 -16.55
N LEU A 307 4.99 -7.97 -16.58
CA LEU A 307 4.88 -9.38 -16.20
C LEU A 307 5.62 -9.71 -14.92
N ASP A 308 4.96 -10.50 -14.07
CA ASP A 308 5.57 -11.34 -13.04
C ASP A 308 5.50 -12.80 -13.50
N ILE A 309 6.67 -13.46 -13.60
CA ILE A 309 6.78 -14.87 -14.03
C ILE A 309 7.15 -15.72 -12.82
N GLU A 310 6.22 -16.58 -12.42
CA GLU A 310 6.35 -17.49 -11.29
C GLU A 310 6.69 -18.90 -11.78
N ILE A 311 7.92 -19.33 -11.53
CA ILE A 311 8.48 -20.59 -12.00
C ILE A 311 8.20 -21.69 -10.99
N THR A 312 7.71 -22.85 -11.49
CA THR A 312 7.39 -24.04 -10.67
C THR A 312 8.42 -25.15 -10.78
N THR A 313 9.46 -25.01 -11.61
CA THR A 313 10.53 -26.00 -11.78
C THR A 313 11.70 -25.78 -10.82
N GLU A 314 12.53 -26.83 -10.61
CA GLU A 314 13.73 -26.77 -9.77
C GLU A 314 14.98 -26.32 -10.55
N ASP A 315 14.86 -26.06 -11.86
CA ASP A 315 15.96 -25.67 -12.73
C ASP A 315 16.66 -24.38 -12.30
N TYR A 316 17.89 -24.18 -12.75
CA TYR A 316 18.68 -22.98 -12.42
C TYR A 316 18.02 -21.70 -12.95
N LEU A 317 17.71 -20.78 -12.07
CA LEU A 317 17.04 -19.49 -12.39
C LEU A 317 17.78 -18.69 -13.50
N HIS A 318 19.11 -18.78 -13.55
CA HIS A 318 19.89 -17.99 -14.51
C HIS A 318 19.69 -18.45 -15.96
N ASP A 319 19.56 -19.73 -16.20
CA ASP A 319 19.29 -20.27 -17.55
C ASP A 319 17.84 -19.99 -17.96
N ILE A 320 16.92 -20.04 -17.01
CA ILE A 320 15.51 -19.74 -17.24
C ILE A 320 15.32 -18.24 -17.56
N GLN A 321 16.00 -17.33 -16.89
CA GLN A 321 15.92 -15.89 -17.19
C GLN A 321 16.33 -15.60 -18.63
N ARG A 322 17.39 -16.22 -19.13
CA ARG A 322 17.85 -16.07 -20.51
C ARG A 322 16.82 -16.61 -21.51
N HIS A 323 16.21 -17.75 -21.23
CA HIS A 323 15.13 -18.32 -22.06
C HIS A 323 13.91 -17.42 -22.09
N ILE A 324 13.46 -16.91 -20.93
CA ILE A 324 12.33 -15.99 -20.82
C ILE A 324 12.61 -14.73 -21.62
N GLN A 325 13.81 -14.15 -21.51
CA GLN A 325 14.18 -12.95 -22.27
C GLN A 325 14.08 -13.20 -23.79
N ALA A 326 14.58 -14.33 -24.26
CA ALA A 326 14.46 -14.68 -25.69
C ALA A 326 12.99 -14.93 -26.14
N LEU A 327 12.15 -15.48 -25.27
CA LEU A 327 10.73 -15.71 -25.56
C LEU A 327 9.90 -14.41 -25.59
N THR A 328 10.34 -13.36 -24.91
CA THR A 328 9.61 -12.10 -24.75
C THR A 328 10.13 -10.96 -25.63
N GLU A 329 11.23 -11.14 -26.35
CA GLU A 329 11.93 -10.10 -27.12
C GLU A 329 11.02 -9.41 -28.16
N ASP A 330 10.16 -10.19 -28.83
CA ASP A 330 9.26 -9.71 -29.88
C ASP A 330 7.79 -9.56 -29.41
N LEU A 331 7.53 -9.62 -28.11
CA LEU A 331 6.20 -9.49 -27.55
C LEU A 331 5.97 -8.10 -26.92
N PRO A 332 4.76 -7.57 -26.93
CA PRO A 332 4.42 -6.30 -26.26
C PRO A 332 4.31 -6.49 -24.74
N VAL A 333 5.33 -7.07 -24.14
CA VAL A 333 5.40 -7.35 -22.69
C VAL A 333 6.76 -6.93 -22.15
N GLU A 334 6.80 -6.60 -20.88
CA GLU A 334 8.03 -6.28 -20.15
C GLU A 334 8.09 -7.11 -18.86
N VAL A 335 9.08 -7.98 -18.76
CA VAL A 335 9.25 -8.85 -17.59
C VAL A 335 9.91 -8.06 -16.47
N LEU A 336 9.16 -7.74 -15.42
CA LEU A 336 9.68 -7.02 -14.24
C LEU A 336 10.18 -7.96 -13.15
N LEU A 337 9.58 -9.15 -13.05
CA LEU A 337 9.91 -10.11 -12.01
C LEU A 337 9.94 -11.52 -12.56
N VAL A 338 10.99 -12.28 -12.20
CA VAL A 338 11.08 -13.73 -12.41
C VAL A 338 11.40 -14.35 -11.06
N ARG A 339 10.49 -15.15 -10.53
CA ARG A 339 10.62 -15.73 -9.19
C ARG A 339 10.19 -17.18 -9.13
N ARG A 340 10.69 -17.91 -8.12
CA ARG A 340 10.17 -19.24 -7.83
C ARG A 340 8.83 -19.15 -7.10
N SER A 341 7.96 -20.14 -7.30
CA SER A 341 6.68 -20.22 -6.60
C SER A 341 6.88 -20.23 -5.07
N ARG A 342 5.89 -19.71 -4.34
CA ARG A 342 5.92 -19.66 -2.87
C ARG A 342 6.07 -21.04 -2.26
N GLU A 343 5.38 -22.04 -2.81
CA GLU A 343 5.46 -23.44 -2.37
C GLU A 343 6.88 -24.00 -2.49
N GLN A 344 7.60 -23.65 -3.54
CA GLN A 344 8.99 -24.09 -3.71
C GLN A 344 9.94 -23.33 -2.79
N ARG A 345 9.71 -22.04 -2.54
CA ARG A 345 10.49 -21.28 -1.55
C ARG A 345 10.32 -21.84 -0.15
N GLU A 346 9.11 -22.19 0.24
CA GLU A 346 8.81 -22.83 1.54
C GLU A 346 9.45 -24.23 1.65
N LYS A 347 9.42 -25.03 0.58
CA LYS A 347 10.12 -26.33 0.55
C LYS A 347 11.63 -26.19 0.67
N ILE A 348 12.22 -25.22 -0.01
CA ILE A 348 13.67 -24.93 0.08
C ILE A 348 14.02 -24.47 1.50
N LEU A 349 13.22 -23.57 2.09
CA LEU A 349 13.42 -23.12 3.48
C LEU A 349 13.23 -24.26 4.50
N LEU A 350 12.22 -25.11 4.33
CA LEU A 350 12.01 -26.29 5.18
C LEU A 350 13.14 -27.32 5.05
N ASN A 351 13.68 -27.49 3.85
CA ASN A 351 14.85 -28.36 3.64
C ASN A 351 16.13 -27.74 4.20
N ALA A 352 16.28 -26.40 4.11
CA ALA A 352 17.39 -25.67 4.73
C ALA A 352 17.29 -25.62 6.27
N GLN A 353 16.07 -25.64 6.84
CA GLN A 353 15.85 -25.68 8.29
C GLN A 353 16.06 -27.07 8.91
N ARG A 354 16.10 -28.14 8.11
CA ARG A 354 16.41 -29.50 8.58
C ARG A 354 17.90 -29.72 8.86
N GLU A 355 18.78 -28.83 8.34
CA GLU A 355 20.20 -28.80 8.62
C GLU A 355 20.59 -27.41 9.01
N THR A 356 20.76 -27.11 10.30
CA THR A 356 21.28 -25.85 10.76
C THR A 356 22.75 -25.72 10.38
N LEU A 357 23.17 -24.55 9.86
CA LEU A 357 24.58 -24.24 9.55
C LEU A 357 25.54 -24.51 10.73
N SER A 358 25.02 -24.54 11.96
CA SER A 358 25.76 -24.87 13.18
C SER A 358 26.06 -26.38 13.33
N GLU A 359 25.40 -27.24 12.55
CA GLU A 359 25.63 -28.69 12.56
C GLU A 359 26.57 -29.17 11.44
N LEU A 360 26.85 -28.29 10.45
CA LEU A 360 27.75 -28.58 9.35
C LEU A 360 29.16 -28.06 9.67
N LYS A 361 30.16 -28.87 9.39
CA LYS A 361 31.56 -28.42 9.39
C LYS A 361 31.78 -27.44 8.22
N VAL A 362 32.68 -26.48 8.40
CA VAL A 362 33.00 -25.47 7.40
C VAL A 362 33.42 -26.09 6.07
N GLU A 363 34.14 -27.25 6.15
CA GLU A 363 34.53 -28.03 4.99
C GLU A 363 33.33 -28.62 4.24
N GLU A 364 32.32 -29.12 4.95
CA GLU A 364 31.13 -29.72 4.33
C GLU A 364 30.29 -28.64 3.58
N VAL A 365 30.22 -27.42 4.13
CA VAL A 365 29.54 -26.28 3.46
C VAL A 365 30.29 -25.92 2.19
N PHE A 366 31.63 -25.90 2.24
CA PHE A 366 32.48 -25.59 1.08
C PHE A 366 32.34 -26.65 -0.03
N GLU A 367 32.39 -27.96 0.31
CA GLU A 367 32.21 -29.07 -0.64
C GLU A 367 30.84 -29.03 -1.32
N ARG A 368 29.77 -28.83 -0.53
CA ARG A 368 28.41 -28.69 -1.07
C ARG A 368 28.29 -27.51 -2.02
N ARG A 369 28.96 -26.39 -1.69
CA ARG A 369 28.97 -25.20 -2.57
C ARG A 369 29.71 -25.45 -3.88
N LEU A 370 30.84 -26.14 -3.82
CA LEU A 370 31.62 -26.55 -5.00
C LEU A 370 30.85 -27.54 -5.89
N ALA A 371 30.10 -28.45 -5.30
CA ALA A 371 29.28 -29.44 -6.03
C ALA A 371 28.16 -28.78 -6.84
N LEU A 372 27.69 -27.59 -6.43
CA LEU A 372 26.67 -26.81 -7.12
C LEU A 372 27.21 -25.94 -8.27
N THR A 373 28.53 -25.99 -8.53
CA THR A 373 29.15 -25.12 -9.53
C THR A 373 29.91 -25.98 -10.54
N GLU A 374 29.61 -25.87 -11.83
CA GLU A 374 30.39 -26.50 -12.90
C GLU A 374 31.72 -25.79 -13.06
N ILE A 375 32.78 -26.38 -12.54
CA ILE A 375 34.15 -25.92 -12.65
C ILE A 375 35.06 -27.05 -13.10
N ASP A 376 36.10 -26.73 -13.87
CA ASP A 376 37.09 -27.72 -14.28
C ASP A 376 37.92 -28.24 -13.08
N ASP A 377 38.48 -29.41 -13.21
CA ASP A 377 39.23 -30.08 -12.15
C ASP A 377 40.44 -29.27 -11.66
N MET A 378 41.06 -28.48 -12.51
CA MET A 378 42.22 -27.65 -12.14
C MET A 378 41.80 -26.47 -11.25
N LYS A 379 40.68 -25.84 -11.59
CA LYS A 379 40.11 -24.75 -10.76
C LYS A 379 39.57 -25.30 -9.45
N ARG A 380 38.92 -26.49 -9.47
CA ARG A 380 38.47 -27.19 -8.27
C ARG A 380 39.62 -27.45 -7.30
N ALA A 381 40.72 -28.04 -7.77
CA ALA A 381 41.91 -28.29 -6.95
C ALA A 381 42.49 -26.96 -6.37
N ARG A 382 42.53 -25.90 -7.16
CA ARG A 382 43.01 -24.61 -6.67
C ARG A 382 42.12 -23.99 -5.60
N LEU A 383 40.79 -24.13 -5.71
CA LEU A 383 39.84 -23.66 -4.71
C LEU A 383 39.97 -24.44 -3.40
N HIS A 384 40.25 -25.76 -3.46
CA HIS A 384 40.54 -26.57 -2.27
C HIS A 384 41.81 -26.10 -1.56
N GLU A 385 42.88 -25.82 -2.28
CA GLU A 385 44.12 -25.32 -1.67
C GLU A 385 43.89 -23.96 -0.98
N LEU A 386 43.19 -23.02 -1.64
CA LEU A 386 42.91 -21.70 -1.10
C LEU A 386 42.01 -21.78 0.14
N PHE A 387 40.99 -22.64 0.10
CA PHE A 387 40.10 -22.85 1.24
C PHE A 387 40.87 -23.43 2.44
N ALA A 388 41.66 -24.50 2.24
CA ALA A 388 42.45 -25.12 3.31
C ALA A 388 43.45 -24.11 3.94
N HIS A 389 44.10 -23.27 3.10
CA HIS A 389 44.98 -22.23 3.58
C HIS A 389 44.23 -21.17 4.42
N THR A 390 43.04 -20.73 3.96
CA THR A 390 42.23 -19.74 4.66
C THR A 390 41.74 -20.25 6.02
N VAL A 391 41.23 -21.48 6.06
CA VAL A 391 40.76 -22.11 7.32
C VAL A 391 41.92 -22.24 8.30
N HIS A 392 43.10 -22.70 7.83
CA HIS A 392 44.27 -22.81 8.68
C HIS A 392 44.75 -21.45 9.24
N THR A 393 44.67 -20.41 8.44
CA THR A 393 45.07 -19.05 8.88
C THR A 393 44.12 -18.52 9.97
N LEU A 394 42.81 -18.70 9.79
CA LEU A 394 41.79 -18.25 10.75
C LEU A 394 41.88 -19.02 12.07
N THR A 395 42.06 -20.37 12.02
CA THR A 395 42.22 -21.16 13.25
C THR A 395 43.51 -20.87 14.01
N ALA A 396 44.59 -20.49 13.31
CA ALA A 396 45.83 -20.08 13.95
C ALA A 396 45.77 -18.66 14.59
N GLU A 397 44.88 -17.77 14.10
CA GLU A 397 44.63 -16.47 14.70
C GLU A 397 43.76 -16.60 15.97
N ASP A 398 42.79 -17.51 16.00
CA ASP A 398 41.93 -17.76 17.17
C ASP A 398 42.69 -18.45 18.33
N GLU A 399 43.75 -19.22 18.05
CA GLU A 399 44.60 -19.83 19.10
C GLU A 399 45.60 -18.82 19.73
N ASN A 400 45.79 -17.65 19.13
CA ASN A 400 46.71 -16.62 19.59
C ASN A 400 45.99 -15.36 20.20
N ALA A 401 44.62 -15.37 20.26
CA ALA A 401 43.81 -14.31 20.85
C ALA A 401 43.26 -14.72 22.21
#